data_d11b392710c7ebd69a382c98eb7edb52
#
_entry.id   d11b392710c7ebd69a382c98eb7edb52
#
_cell.length_a   1.000
_cell.length_b   1.000
_cell.length_c   1.000
_cell.angle_alpha   90.00
_cell.angle_beta   90.00
_cell.angle_gamma   90.00
#
_symmetry.space_group_name_H-M   'P 1'
#
loop_
_entity.id
_entity.type
_entity.pdbx_description
1 polymer ?
#
loop_
_entity_poly.entity_id
_entity_poly.type
_entity_poly.pdbx_seq_one_letter_code
_entity_poly.pdbx_strand_id
1 'polypeptide(L)'
;MSSIWKYKYFIDVVENKSFTKAGTINYVSQTAISQNISSLEKSIGGKLLNRGNGEIILTEIGEVVYKRAKEILSLEQQMLREVEHIKNKGMLLVGMDSAINKRMWMMVENVYETYFPNLPIVFTKVDCAMGALMLERRDLDVFVGYPTEVLRRIPAIEKKELCRQSVGIYVGKQTTIPYGEISLNELKNHLCYCANQYGVSLQEEAEEYLKGSCPIIETGNVETMKLKVEFNDGFAFVDRDYFYRNDGEIRDLKDYEKECVLKMYYKADCNKKTAFEFMKKLREELK
;
A
#
# COMPACT_ATOMS: atom_id res chain seq x y z
N MET A 1 -15.10 -32.81 -5.79
CA MET A 1 -14.72 -31.41 -5.48
C MET A 1 -13.82 -31.41 -4.25
N SER A 2 -12.70 -30.69 -4.29
CA SER A 2 -11.78 -30.57 -3.13
C SER A 2 -12.55 -30.03 -1.91
N SER A 3 -12.17 -30.43 -0.69
CA SER A 3 -12.77 -29.93 0.56
C SER A 3 -12.62 -28.40 0.73
N ILE A 4 -11.61 -27.82 0.14
CA ILE A 4 -11.27 -26.39 0.18
C ILE A 4 -12.40 -25.50 -0.36
N TRP A 5 -13.01 -25.87 -1.49
CA TRP A 5 -14.15 -25.12 -2.04
C TRP A 5 -15.36 -25.06 -1.10
N LYS A 6 -15.57 -26.12 -0.32
CA LYS A 6 -16.66 -26.14 0.67
C LYS A 6 -16.42 -25.12 1.79
N TYR A 7 -15.18 -24.98 2.25
CA TYR A 7 -14.80 -23.94 3.21
C TYR A 7 -14.99 -22.54 2.65
N LYS A 8 -14.58 -22.33 1.38
CA LYS A 8 -14.79 -21.04 0.71
C LYS A 8 -16.27 -20.69 0.63
N TYR A 9 -17.09 -21.60 0.15
CA TYR A 9 -18.54 -21.37 0.05
C TYR A 9 -19.19 -21.09 1.42
N PHE A 10 -18.73 -21.78 2.44
CA PHE A 10 -19.22 -21.56 3.81
C PHE A 10 -18.86 -20.15 4.30
N ILE A 11 -17.62 -19.71 4.12
CA ILE A 11 -17.16 -18.36 4.47
C ILE A 11 -17.97 -17.30 3.71
N ASP A 12 -18.13 -17.45 2.40
CA ASP A 12 -18.86 -16.50 1.57
C ASP A 12 -20.35 -16.38 1.99
N VAL A 13 -20.97 -17.47 2.41
CA VAL A 13 -22.35 -17.44 2.95
C VAL A 13 -22.40 -16.68 4.27
N VAL A 14 -21.44 -16.90 5.17
CA VAL A 14 -21.38 -16.22 6.48
C VAL A 14 -21.16 -14.72 6.31
N GLU A 15 -20.19 -14.32 5.49
CA GLU A 15 -19.80 -12.92 5.30
C GLU A 15 -20.89 -12.11 4.57
N ASN A 16 -21.56 -12.72 3.58
CA ASN A 16 -22.63 -12.07 2.84
C ASN A 16 -24.02 -12.26 3.43
N LYS A 17 -24.15 -13.09 4.45
CA LYS A 17 -25.43 -13.50 5.05
C LYS A 17 -26.46 -13.97 4.02
N SER A 18 -26.00 -14.60 2.92
CA SER A 18 -26.84 -14.96 1.77
C SER A 18 -26.25 -16.10 0.95
N PHE A 19 -27.01 -17.17 0.79
CA PHE A 19 -26.67 -18.27 -0.12
C PHE A 19 -26.71 -17.85 -1.59
N THR A 20 -27.62 -16.96 -1.96
CA THR A 20 -27.74 -16.44 -3.32
C THR A 20 -26.55 -15.58 -3.69
N LYS A 21 -26.17 -14.63 -2.83
CA LYS A 21 -24.98 -13.80 -3.05
C LYS A 21 -23.71 -14.64 -3.13
N ALA A 22 -23.55 -15.62 -2.23
CA ALA A 22 -22.40 -16.53 -2.28
C ALA A 22 -22.38 -17.34 -3.59
N GLY A 23 -23.55 -17.75 -4.11
CA GLY A 23 -23.64 -18.37 -5.43
C GLY A 23 -23.16 -17.47 -6.54
N THR A 24 -23.62 -16.22 -6.58
CA THR A 24 -23.21 -15.21 -7.56
C THR A 24 -21.70 -14.96 -7.54
N ILE A 25 -21.11 -14.76 -6.34
CA ILE A 25 -19.67 -14.53 -6.16
C ILE A 25 -18.84 -15.71 -6.67
N ASN A 26 -19.33 -16.94 -6.49
CA ASN A 26 -18.61 -18.15 -6.88
C ASN A 26 -19.03 -18.71 -8.26
N TYR A 27 -19.86 -18.01 -9.01
CA TYR A 27 -20.37 -18.41 -10.32
C TYR A 27 -21.05 -19.81 -10.31
N VAL A 28 -21.80 -20.11 -9.23
CA VAL A 28 -22.55 -21.35 -9.06
C VAL A 28 -23.97 -21.07 -8.58
N SER A 29 -24.86 -22.05 -8.71
CA SER A 29 -26.24 -21.90 -8.22
C SER A 29 -26.29 -21.88 -6.68
N GLN A 30 -27.28 -21.20 -6.13
CA GLN A 30 -27.58 -21.22 -4.68
C GLN A 30 -27.77 -22.64 -4.17
N THR A 31 -28.37 -23.53 -4.97
CA THR A 31 -28.55 -24.95 -4.66
C THR A 31 -27.21 -25.65 -4.48
N ALA A 32 -26.24 -25.37 -5.37
CA ALA A 32 -24.90 -25.95 -5.29
C ALA A 32 -24.19 -25.49 -3.99
N ILE A 33 -24.29 -24.22 -3.63
CA ILE A 33 -23.75 -23.69 -2.35
C ILE A 33 -24.38 -24.45 -1.18
N SER A 34 -25.71 -24.57 -1.14
CA SER A 34 -26.44 -25.24 -0.06
C SER A 34 -26.04 -26.73 0.09
N GLN A 35 -25.91 -27.44 -1.03
CA GLN A 35 -25.48 -28.85 -1.03
C GLN A 35 -24.03 -29.01 -0.54
N ASN A 36 -23.12 -28.13 -0.93
CA ASN A 36 -21.72 -28.17 -0.49
C ASN A 36 -21.60 -27.87 1.01
N ILE A 37 -22.36 -26.91 1.53
CA ILE A 37 -22.40 -26.64 2.99
C ILE A 37 -23.01 -27.82 3.74
N SER A 38 -24.12 -28.39 3.27
CA SER A 38 -24.70 -29.58 3.89
C SER A 38 -23.73 -30.78 3.87
N SER A 39 -22.96 -30.93 2.80
CA SER A 39 -21.90 -31.95 2.73
C SER A 39 -20.74 -31.68 3.70
N LEU A 40 -20.40 -30.39 3.92
CA LEU A 40 -19.40 -30.00 4.92
C LEU A 40 -19.90 -30.28 6.33
N GLU A 41 -21.14 -29.91 6.66
CA GLU A 41 -21.79 -30.21 7.93
C GLU A 41 -21.80 -31.71 8.24
N LYS A 42 -22.12 -32.54 7.25
CA LYS A 42 -22.05 -34.01 7.38
C LYS A 42 -20.63 -34.50 7.66
N SER A 43 -19.63 -33.96 7.00
CA SER A 43 -18.21 -34.37 7.19
C SER A 43 -17.67 -33.95 8.56
N ILE A 44 -18.18 -32.86 9.13
CA ILE A 44 -17.79 -32.34 10.45
C ILE A 44 -18.59 -33.01 11.56
N GLY A 45 -19.77 -33.53 11.24
CA GLY A 45 -20.65 -34.20 12.21
C GLY A 45 -21.52 -33.21 13.00
N GLY A 46 -21.73 -31.99 12.50
CA GLY A 46 -22.56 -30.98 13.18
C GLY A 46 -23.03 -29.87 12.25
N LYS A 47 -24.08 -29.17 12.66
CA LYS A 47 -24.57 -28.01 11.96
C LYS A 47 -23.62 -26.83 12.16
N LEU A 48 -23.33 -26.11 11.08
CA LEU A 48 -22.49 -24.90 11.08
C LEU A 48 -23.30 -23.62 11.09
N LEU A 49 -24.52 -23.69 10.50
CA LEU A 49 -25.41 -22.55 10.35
C LEU A 49 -26.76 -22.86 10.95
N ASN A 50 -27.28 -21.93 11.75
CA ASN A 50 -28.70 -21.85 12.14
C ASN A 50 -29.44 -20.99 11.11
N ARG A 51 -30.58 -21.51 10.65
CA ARG A 51 -31.51 -20.84 9.73
C ARG A 51 -32.78 -20.55 10.51
N GLY A 52 -32.87 -19.39 11.10
CA GLY A 52 -34.10 -18.97 11.85
C GLY A 52 -34.44 -17.52 11.49
N ASN A 53 -35.73 -17.22 11.39
CA ASN A 53 -36.26 -15.86 11.16
C ASN A 53 -35.68 -15.12 9.94
N GLY A 54 -35.19 -15.85 8.88
CA GLY A 54 -34.59 -15.25 7.70
C GLY A 54 -33.10 -14.85 7.86
N GLU A 55 -32.52 -15.08 9.02
CA GLU A 55 -31.13 -14.79 9.30
C GLU A 55 -30.25 -16.05 9.25
N ILE A 56 -29.00 -15.84 8.82
CA ILE A 56 -27.93 -16.85 8.80
C ILE A 56 -27.01 -16.55 9.98
N ILE A 57 -26.99 -17.41 10.98
CA ILE A 57 -26.21 -17.25 12.19
C ILE A 57 -25.32 -18.48 12.35
N LEU A 58 -24.07 -18.29 12.77
CA LEU A 58 -23.14 -19.38 13.09
C LEU A 58 -23.61 -20.15 14.33
N THR A 59 -23.45 -21.48 14.35
CA THR A 59 -23.46 -22.27 15.57
C THR A 59 -22.10 -22.18 16.26
N GLU A 60 -21.99 -22.67 17.51
CA GLU A 60 -20.68 -22.77 18.18
C GLU A 60 -19.66 -23.57 17.36
N ILE A 61 -20.08 -24.69 16.75
CA ILE A 61 -19.25 -25.48 15.82
C ILE A 61 -18.93 -24.63 14.59
N GLY A 62 -19.90 -23.88 14.08
CA GLY A 62 -19.75 -22.98 12.95
C GLY A 62 -18.69 -21.89 13.18
N GLU A 63 -18.63 -21.29 14.36
CA GLU A 63 -17.61 -20.30 14.71
C GLU A 63 -16.19 -20.87 14.68
N VAL A 64 -16.00 -22.05 15.27
CA VAL A 64 -14.72 -22.75 15.24
C VAL A 64 -14.30 -23.07 13.80
N VAL A 65 -15.24 -23.63 13.02
CA VAL A 65 -14.99 -23.98 11.62
C VAL A 65 -14.72 -22.73 10.76
N TYR A 66 -15.46 -21.65 10.97
CA TYR A 66 -15.26 -20.39 10.25
C TYR A 66 -13.85 -19.85 10.45
N LYS A 67 -13.41 -19.77 11.71
CA LYS A 67 -12.04 -19.32 12.05
C LYS A 67 -10.98 -20.20 11.36
N ARG A 68 -11.09 -21.51 11.49
CA ARG A 68 -10.11 -22.44 10.93
C ARG A 68 -10.18 -22.53 9.40
N ALA A 69 -11.34 -22.41 8.81
CA ALA A 69 -11.50 -22.35 7.36
C ALA A 69 -10.79 -21.15 6.76
N LYS A 70 -10.84 -19.98 7.40
CA LYS A 70 -10.06 -18.78 6.98
C LYS A 70 -8.55 -19.04 7.03
N GLU A 71 -8.07 -19.68 8.08
CA GLU A 71 -6.65 -20.07 8.20
C GLU A 71 -6.23 -21.06 7.09
N ILE A 72 -7.05 -22.07 6.79
CA ILE A 72 -6.79 -23.04 5.72
C ILE A 72 -6.74 -22.38 4.36
N LEU A 73 -7.69 -21.50 4.02
CA LEU A 73 -7.67 -20.76 2.75
C LEU A 73 -6.46 -19.83 2.65
N SER A 74 -6.07 -19.20 3.75
CA SER A 74 -4.86 -18.37 3.78
C SER A 74 -3.60 -19.19 3.51
N LEU A 75 -3.48 -20.39 4.11
CA LEU A 75 -2.37 -21.29 3.86
C LEU A 75 -2.33 -21.82 2.42
N GLU A 76 -3.50 -22.15 1.84
CA GLU A 76 -3.57 -22.54 0.42
C GLU A 76 -3.06 -21.43 -0.49
N GLN A 77 -3.53 -20.19 -0.27
CA GLN A 77 -3.06 -19.04 -1.03
C GLN A 77 -1.56 -18.81 -0.84
N GLN A 78 -1.02 -19.00 0.37
CA GLN A 78 0.40 -18.90 0.62
C GLN A 78 1.18 -19.96 -0.15
N MET A 79 0.75 -21.22 -0.11
CA MET A 79 1.35 -22.30 -0.88
C MET A 79 1.37 -22.00 -2.38
N LEU A 80 0.26 -21.54 -2.95
CA LEU A 80 0.19 -21.18 -4.37
C LEU A 80 1.18 -20.07 -4.72
N ARG A 81 1.29 -19.04 -3.86
CA ARG A 81 2.28 -17.96 -4.05
C ARG A 81 3.72 -18.48 -3.97
N GLU A 82 4.03 -19.34 -3.02
CA GLU A 82 5.37 -19.96 -2.91
C GLU A 82 5.73 -20.76 -4.16
N VAL A 83 4.77 -21.50 -4.72
CA VAL A 83 4.95 -22.23 -5.99
C VAL A 83 5.17 -21.24 -7.15
N GLU A 84 4.41 -20.18 -7.21
CA GLU A 84 4.56 -19.15 -8.25
C GLU A 84 5.91 -18.42 -8.13
N HIS A 85 6.33 -18.12 -6.92
CA HIS A 85 7.66 -17.57 -6.66
C HIS A 85 8.79 -18.50 -7.11
N ILE A 86 8.63 -19.82 -6.93
CA ILE A 86 9.59 -20.82 -7.45
C ILE A 86 9.60 -20.86 -8.98
N LYS A 87 8.43 -20.75 -9.63
CA LYS A 87 8.32 -20.69 -11.09
C LYS A 87 8.94 -19.42 -11.67
N ASN A 88 8.83 -18.30 -10.95
CA ASN A 88 9.41 -17.01 -11.31
C ASN A 88 10.88 -16.87 -10.85
N LYS A 89 11.59 -17.97 -10.62
CA LYS A 89 13.03 -17.96 -10.31
C LYS A 89 13.80 -17.23 -11.43
N GLY A 90 14.32 -16.06 -11.11
CA GLY A 90 15.04 -15.21 -12.07
C GLY A 90 14.33 -13.87 -12.37
N MET A 91 13.03 -13.74 -12.09
CA MET A 91 12.30 -12.47 -12.18
C MET A 91 12.44 -11.72 -10.86
N LEU A 92 12.63 -10.40 -10.93
CA LEU A 92 12.63 -9.51 -9.78
C LEU A 92 11.33 -8.70 -9.76
N LEU A 93 10.58 -8.80 -8.65
CA LEU A 93 9.30 -8.10 -8.47
C LEU A 93 9.52 -6.88 -7.57
N VAL A 94 9.41 -5.69 -8.15
CA VAL A 94 9.68 -4.42 -7.47
C VAL A 94 8.39 -3.61 -7.36
N GLY A 95 7.94 -3.38 -6.13
CA GLY A 95 6.89 -2.43 -5.84
C GLY A 95 7.47 -1.02 -5.70
N MET A 96 6.79 -0.04 -6.28
CA MET A 96 7.12 1.37 -6.17
C MET A 96 5.94 2.10 -5.56
N ASP A 97 6.19 2.87 -4.50
CA ASP A 97 5.15 3.67 -3.88
C ASP A 97 4.54 4.66 -4.88
N SER A 98 3.22 4.75 -4.89
CA SER A 98 2.48 5.69 -5.73
C SER A 98 2.82 7.16 -5.45
N ALA A 99 3.34 7.46 -4.26
CA ALA A 99 3.84 8.77 -3.87
C ALA A 99 5.23 9.10 -4.41
N ILE A 100 5.94 8.15 -5.02
CA ILE A 100 7.24 8.41 -5.62
C ILE A 100 7.07 9.29 -6.86
N ASN A 101 7.88 10.34 -6.96
CA ASN A 101 7.84 11.29 -8.05
C ASN A 101 8.31 10.69 -9.39
N LYS A 102 7.90 11.33 -10.50
CA LYS A 102 8.22 10.85 -11.85
C LYS A 102 9.73 10.81 -12.12
N ARG A 103 10.49 11.77 -11.58
CA ARG A 103 11.96 11.82 -11.75
C ARG A 103 12.60 10.57 -11.16
N MET A 104 12.20 10.20 -9.96
CA MET A 104 12.68 8.99 -9.29
C MET A 104 12.32 7.71 -10.08
N TRP A 105 11.10 7.64 -10.62
CA TRP A 105 10.71 6.56 -11.52
C TRP A 105 11.65 6.45 -12.72
N MET A 106 11.91 7.57 -13.41
CA MET A 106 12.83 7.59 -14.56
C MET A 106 14.26 7.17 -14.19
N MET A 107 14.73 7.53 -12.98
CA MET A 107 16.05 7.09 -12.50
C MET A 107 16.08 5.58 -12.24
N VAL A 108 15.03 5.01 -11.66
CA VAL A 108 14.91 3.55 -11.45
C VAL A 108 14.88 2.80 -12.78
N GLU A 109 14.11 3.29 -13.76
CA GLU A 109 14.09 2.73 -15.12
C GLU A 109 15.43 2.84 -15.82
N ASN A 110 16.12 3.98 -15.72
CA ASN A 110 17.44 4.16 -16.30
C ASN A 110 18.49 3.21 -15.69
N VAL A 111 18.44 2.99 -14.37
CA VAL A 111 19.31 1.99 -13.72
C VAL A 111 19.01 0.59 -14.25
N TYR A 112 17.73 0.26 -14.42
CA TYR A 112 17.33 -1.02 -14.98
C TYR A 112 17.85 -1.19 -16.41
N GLU A 113 17.55 -0.27 -17.30
CA GLU A 113 17.93 -0.34 -18.71
C GLU A 113 19.46 -0.38 -18.89
N THR A 114 20.19 0.37 -18.06
CA THR A 114 21.65 0.50 -18.18
C THR A 114 22.40 -0.72 -17.63
N TYR A 115 22.00 -1.22 -16.46
CA TYR A 115 22.79 -2.23 -15.74
C TYR A 115 22.17 -3.63 -15.73
N PHE A 116 20.88 -3.74 -16.01
CA PHE A 116 20.12 -4.99 -15.90
C PHE A 116 19.22 -5.30 -17.10
N PRO A 117 19.62 -4.98 -18.35
CA PRO A 117 18.72 -5.07 -19.51
C PRO A 117 18.23 -6.48 -19.81
N ASN A 118 18.91 -7.51 -19.32
CA ASN A 118 18.56 -8.92 -19.50
C ASN A 118 17.91 -9.54 -18.26
N LEU A 119 17.74 -8.79 -17.19
CA LEU A 119 17.08 -9.28 -15.98
C LEU A 119 15.57 -9.03 -16.12
N PRO A 120 14.72 -10.07 -16.05
CA PRO A 120 13.28 -9.85 -16.05
C PRO A 120 12.87 -9.17 -14.74
N ILE A 121 12.61 -7.85 -14.79
CA ILE A 121 12.08 -7.06 -13.68
C ILE A 121 10.64 -6.66 -14.00
N VAL A 122 9.76 -6.79 -13.02
CA VAL A 122 8.39 -6.27 -13.07
C VAL A 122 8.27 -5.16 -12.04
N PHE A 123 7.98 -3.95 -12.53
CA PHE A 123 7.66 -2.82 -11.67
C PHE A 123 6.16 -2.69 -11.48
N THR A 124 5.72 -2.59 -10.24
CA THR A 124 4.31 -2.41 -9.88
C THR A 124 4.16 -1.13 -9.05
N LYS A 125 3.32 -0.21 -9.52
CA LYS A 125 2.99 1.01 -8.77
C LYS A 125 1.85 0.71 -7.81
N VAL A 126 2.09 0.84 -6.50
CA VAL A 126 1.12 0.55 -5.43
C VAL A 126 1.28 1.56 -4.29
N ASP A 127 0.24 1.74 -3.47
CA ASP A 127 0.38 2.51 -2.24
C ASP A 127 1.17 1.73 -1.17
N CYS A 128 1.63 2.43 -0.14
CA CYS A 128 2.41 1.84 0.94
C CYS A 128 1.72 0.68 1.65
N ALA A 129 0.39 0.74 1.85
CA ALA A 129 -0.34 -0.31 2.54
C ALA A 129 -0.41 -1.59 1.71
N MET A 130 -0.68 -1.45 0.41
CA MET A 130 -0.67 -2.56 -0.53
C MET A 130 0.75 -3.11 -0.72
N GLY A 131 1.76 -2.24 -0.87
CA GLY A 131 3.17 -2.63 -0.97
C GLY A 131 3.65 -3.42 0.24
N ALA A 132 3.25 -3.00 1.44
CA ALA A 132 3.52 -3.71 2.69
C ALA A 132 2.89 -5.11 2.71
N LEU A 133 1.61 -5.21 2.33
CA LEU A 133 0.89 -6.48 2.23
C LEU A 133 1.50 -7.42 1.19
N MET A 134 1.88 -6.88 0.03
CA MET A 134 2.52 -7.65 -1.04
C MET A 134 3.91 -8.15 -0.64
N LEU A 135 4.72 -7.35 0.10
CA LEU A 135 5.97 -7.81 0.69
C LEU A 135 5.74 -8.94 1.69
N GLU A 136 4.77 -8.78 2.59
CA GLU A 136 4.43 -9.80 3.58
C GLU A 136 4.05 -11.13 2.91
N ARG A 137 3.28 -11.06 1.84
CA ARG A 137 2.81 -12.20 1.05
C ARG A 137 3.82 -12.74 0.06
N ARG A 138 4.98 -12.11 -0.11
CA ARG A 138 6.01 -12.43 -1.12
C ARG A 138 5.55 -12.22 -2.57
N ASP A 139 4.55 -11.38 -2.77
CA ASP A 139 4.13 -10.92 -4.10
C ASP A 139 5.08 -9.83 -4.66
N LEU A 140 5.95 -9.30 -3.79
CA LEU A 140 7.09 -8.43 -4.13
C LEU A 140 8.37 -8.97 -3.46
N ASP A 141 9.50 -8.79 -4.15
CA ASP A 141 10.83 -9.02 -3.60
C ASP A 141 11.36 -7.78 -2.87
N VAL A 142 11.09 -6.60 -3.46
CA VAL A 142 11.52 -5.30 -2.97
C VAL A 142 10.35 -4.32 -3.07
N PHE A 143 10.20 -3.49 -2.09
CA PHE A 143 9.32 -2.31 -2.15
C PHE A 143 10.13 -1.05 -1.91
N VAL A 144 9.98 -0.07 -2.78
CA VAL A 144 10.59 1.26 -2.66
C VAL A 144 9.51 2.25 -2.25
N GLY A 145 9.68 2.91 -1.12
CA GLY A 145 8.66 3.83 -0.61
C GLY A 145 9.13 4.61 0.60
N TYR A 146 8.25 5.49 1.05
CA TYR A 146 8.48 6.27 2.26
C TYR A 146 8.17 5.45 3.51
N PRO A 147 8.81 5.75 4.66
CA PRO A 147 8.54 5.04 5.91
C PRO A 147 7.10 5.30 6.38
N THR A 148 6.38 4.22 6.69
CA THR A 148 5.03 4.27 7.26
C THR A 148 4.91 3.36 8.47
N GLU A 149 3.91 3.61 9.32
CA GLU A 149 3.58 2.75 10.45
C GLU A 149 3.26 1.30 10.00
N VAL A 150 2.61 1.14 8.85
CA VAL A 150 2.29 -0.19 8.31
C VAL A 150 3.58 -0.98 8.02
N LEU A 151 4.54 -0.36 7.33
CA LEU A 151 5.84 -0.98 7.04
C LEU A 151 6.69 -1.25 8.29
N ARG A 152 6.53 -0.43 9.34
CA ARG A 152 7.22 -0.64 10.63
C ARG A 152 6.70 -1.87 11.39
N ARG A 153 5.43 -2.23 11.20
CA ARG A 153 4.76 -3.32 11.94
C ARG A 153 4.94 -4.70 11.32
N ILE A 154 5.43 -4.81 10.08
CA ILE A 154 5.59 -6.11 9.43
C ILE A 154 6.81 -6.83 10.00
N PRO A 155 6.65 -8.07 10.52
CA PRO A 155 7.76 -8.86 11.04
C PRO A 155 8.79 -9.20 9.95
N ALA A 156 10.07 -9.24 10.35
CA ALA A 156 11.17 -9.68 9.49
C ALA A 156 11.32 -8.89 8.17
N ILE A 157 10.93 -7.61 8.17
CA ILE A 157 11.26 -6.68 7.08
C ILE A 157 12.57 -5.95 7.42
N GLU A 158 13.51 -6.07 6.51
CA GLU A 158 14.72 -5.27 6.46
C GLU A 158 14.47 -3.99 5.65
N LYS A 159 15.19 -2.93 5.99
CA LYS A 159 15.11 -1.64 5.31
C LYS A 159 16.49 -1.06 5.06
N LYS A 160 16.65 -0.45 3.91
CA LYS A 160 17.86 0.32 3.55
C LYS A 160 17.45 1.68 3.02
N GLU A 161 18.14 2.71 3.46
CA GLU A 161 18.01 4.06 2.92
C GLU A 161 18.50 4.08 1.46
N LEU A 162 17.67 4.65 0.60
CA LEU A 162 17.97 4.79 -0.83
C LEU A 162 18.51 6.19 -1.11
N CYS A 163 17.74 7.21 -0.79
CA CYS A 163 18.14 8.61 -0.91
C CYS A 163 17.37 9.49 0.06
N ARG A 164 17.85 10.73 0.21
CA ARG A 164 17.20 11.80 0.97
C ARG A 164 16.72 12.87 0.02
N GLN A 165 15.56 13.41 0.27
CA GLN A 165 14.92 14.43 -0.53
C GLN A 165 14.49 15.57 0.39
N SER A 166 14.85 16.80 0.03
CA SER A 166 14.45 17.98 0.80
C SER A 166 12.94 18.19 0.75
N VAL A 167 12.36 18.58 1.86
CA VAL A 167 10.95 18.91 1.97
C VAL A 167 10.76 20.40 1.66
N GLY A 168 9.74 20.70 0.88
CA GLY A 168 9.26 22.06 0.62
C GLY A 168 7.74 22.11 0.72
N ILE A 169 7.16 23.26 0.43
CA ILE A 169 5.71 23.41 0.32
C ILE A 169 5.29 23.64 -1.13
N TYR A 170 4.29 22.88 -1.55
CA TYR A 170 3.58 23.10 -2.79
C TYR A 170 2.49 24.15 -2.60
N VAL A 171 2.44 25.11 -3.51
CA VAL A 171 1.42 26.17 -3.55
C VAL A 171 0.87 26.28 -4.97
N GLY A 172 -0.40 26.69 -5.09
CA GLY A 172 -1.04 26.92 -6.38
C GLY A 172 -0.47 28.15 -7.12
N LYS A 173 -0.67 28.21 -8.43
CA LYS A 173 -0.18 29.33 -9.27
C LYS A 173 -0.78 30.69 -8.91
N GLN A 174 -1.95 30.71 -8.34
CA GLN A 174 -2.68 31.95 -7.95
C GLN A 174 -2.70 32.13 -6.44
N THR A 175 -1.72 31.59 -5.74
CA THR A 175 -1.66 31.66 -4.29
C THR A 175 -1.41 33.08 -3.79
N THR A 176 -1.99 33.42 -2.64
CA THR A 176 -1.69 34.63 -1.88
C THR A 176 -0.50 34.47 -0.93
N ILE A 177 0.02 33.24 -0.76
CA ILE A 177 1.24 32.98 0.01
C ILE A 177 2.42 33.70 -0.67
N PRO A 178 3.23 34.48 0.07
CA PRO A 178 4.32 35.28 -0.51
C PRO A 178 5.36 34.46 -1.27
N TYR A 179 6.04 35.07 -2.19
CA TYR A 179 7.15 34.47 -2.92
C TYR A 179 8.43 34.40 -2.06
N GLY A 180 9.22 33.35 -2.23
CA GLY A 180 10.49 33.16 -1.53
C GLY A 180 10.44 32.17 -0.38
N GLU A 181 11.28 32.37 0.62
CA GLU A 181 11.27 31.55 1.85
C GLU A 181 10.08 31.95 2.73
N ILE A 182 9.27 30.99 3.08
CA ILE A 182 8.01 31.15 3.79
C ILE A 182 8.19 30.90 5.28
N SER A 183 7.73 31.82 6.10
CA SER A 183 7.67 31.66 7.55
C SER A 183 6.34 31.05 8.00
N LEU A 184 6.32 30.47 9.20
CA LEU A 184 5.09 29.93 9.81
C LEU A 184 3.96 31.00 9.90
N ASN A 185 4.31 32.26 10.12
CA ASN A 185 3.32 33.34 10.24
C ASN A 185 2.56 33.58 8.93
N GLU A 186 3.20 33.36 7.80
CA GLU A 186 2.61 33.54 6.46
C GLU A 186 1.66 32.39 6.09
N LEU A 187 1.77 31.26 6.77
CA LEU A 187 0.91 30.09 6.55
C LEU A 187 -0.34 30.04 7.42
N LYS A 188 -0.42 30.84 8.49
CA LYS A 188 -1.49 30.76 9.51
C LYS A 188 -2.91 30.91 8.96
N ASN A 189 -3.08 31.65 7.88
CA ASN A 189 -4.40 31.92 7.28
C ASN A 189 -4.75 30.96 6.13
N HIS A 190 -3.90 29.97 5.87
CA HIS A 190 -4.05 29.01 4.80
C HIS A 190 -4.32 27.61 5.35
N LEU A 191 -4.92 26.74 4.52
CA LEU A 191 -5.17 25.35 4.85
C LEU A 191 -3.99 24.49 4.39
N CYS A 192 -3.49 23.62 5.29
CA CYS A 192 -2.52 22.61 4.92
C CYS A 192 -3.25 21.34 4.44
N TYR A 193 -2.91 20.85 3.27
CA TYR A 193 -3.45 19.60 2.73
C TYR A 193 -2.38 18.52 2.75
N CYS A 194 -2.70 17.34 3.30
CA CYS A 194 -1.82 16.19 3.35
C CYS A 194 -2.44 15.02 2.58
N ALA A 195 -1.68 14.40 1.69
CA ALA A 195 -2.12 13.19 1.02
C ALA A 195 -1.72 11.96 1.85
N ASN A 196 -2.68 11.08 2.13
CA ASN A 196 -2.43 9.84 2.88
C ASN A 196 -1.39 8.91 2.21
N GLN A 197 -1.07 9.16 0.93
CA GLN A 197 -0.08 8.42 0.18
C GLN A 197 1.38 8.76 0.53
N TYR A 198 1.65 9.95 1.09
CA TYR A 198 3.03 10.36 1.43
C TYR A 198 3.60 9.68 2.67
N GLY A 199 2.88 8.74 3.24
CA GLY A 199 3.28 8.13 4.49
C GLY A 199 3.22 9.08 5.68
N VAL A 200 3.31 8.51 6.86
CA VAL A 200 3.23 9.21 8.15
C VAL A 200 4.26 10.34 8.28
N SER A 201 5.40 10.25 7.57
CA SER A 201 6.50 11.18 7.77
C SER A 201 6.20 12.64 7.36
N LEU A 202 5.53 12.88 6.23
CA LEU A 202 5.24 14.26 5.80
C LEU A 202 4.07 14.88 6.55
N GLN A 203 3.10 14.08 6.99
CA GLN A 203 2.04 14.55 7.87
C GLN A 203 2.58 14.88 9.27
N GLU A 204 3.38 13.98 9.86
CA GLU A 204 4.05 14.22 11.15
C GLU A 204 4.95 15.46 11.07
N GLU A 205 5.68 15.65 9.97
CA GLU A 205 6.49 16.83 9.71
C GLU A 205 5.65 18.10 9.64
N ALA A 206 4.50 18.06 8.95
CA ALA A 206 3.58 19.18 8.89
C ALA A 206 3.01 19.51 10.27
N GLU A 207 2.58 18.53 11.05
CA GLU A 207 2.07 18.69 12.40
C GLU A 207 3.13 19.31 13.33
N GLU A 208 4.37 18.81 13.26
CA GLU A 208 5.49 19.33 14.06
C GLU A 208 5.85 20.77 13.71
N TYR A 209 5.90 21.12 12.42
CA TYR A 209 6.24 22.47 11.98
C TYR A 209 5.12 23.46 12.28
N LEU A 210 3.88 23.09 11.95
CA LEU A 210 2.73 23.98 12.08
C LEU A 210 2.29 24.20 13.53
N LYS A 211 2.56 23.25 14.44
CA LYS A 211 2.24 23.33 15.87
C LYS A 211 0.80 23.78 16.15
N GLY A 212 -0.13 23.35 15.32
CA GLY A 212 -1.55 23.74 15.40
C GLY A 212 -1.86 25.18 14.92
N SER A 213 -0.92 25.83 14.24
CA SER A 213 -1.12 27.23 13.76
C SER A 213 -2.11 27.32 12.61
N CYS A 214 -2.30 26.24 11.84
CA CYS A 214 -3.32 26.15 10.80
C CYS A 214 -3.91 24.73 10.75
N PRO A 215 -5.16 24.59 10.23
CA PRO A 215 -5.78 23.27 10.09
C PRO A 215 -5.04 22.40 9.06
N ILE A 216 -4.90 21.12 9.37
CA ILE A 216 -4.40 20.10 8.46
C ILE A 216 -5.57 19.25 7.98
N ILE A 217 -5.74 19.14 6.67
CA ILE A 217 -6.83 18.42 6.02
C ILE A 217 -6.25 17.24 5.25
N GLU A 218 -6.64 16.04 5.64
CA GLU A 218 -6.27 14.83 4.92
C GLU A 218 -7.02 14.70 3.60
N THR A 219 -6.32 14.22 2.59
CA THR A 219 -6.85 13.92 1.27
C THR A 219 -6.53 12.48 0.89
N GLY A 220 -7.38 11.85 0.09
CA GLY A 220 -7.22 10.43 -0.26
C GLY A 220 -6.00 10.14 -1.16
N ASN A 221 -5.52 11.12 -1.93
CA ASN A 221 -4.38 10.98 -2.82
C ASN A 221 -3.77 12.34 -3.18
N VAL A 222 -2.61 12.30 -3.84
CA VAL A 222 -1.85 13.49 -4.25
C VAL A 222 -2.59 14.35 -5.27
N GLU A 223 -3.31 13.76 -6.19
CA GLU A 223 -4.06 14.53 -7.21
C GLU A 223 -5.18 15.34 -6.55
N THR A 224 -5.91 14.74 -5.60
CA THR A 224 -6.92 15.47 -4.82
C THR A 224 -6.27 16.55 -3.96
N MET A 225 -5.12 16.30 -3.37
CA MET A 225 -4.36 17.28 -2.61
C MET A 225 -4.00 18.50 -3.48
N LYS A 226 -3.45 18.29 -4.67
CA LYS A 226 -3.13 19.35 -5.63
C LYS A 226 -4.35 20.22 -5.94
N LEU A 227 -5.45 19.59 -6.34
CA LEU A 227 -6.69 20.31 -6.63
C LEU A 227 -7.16 21.16 -5.45
N LYS A 228 -7.10 20.62 -4.23
CA LYS A 228 -7.49 21.35 -3.02
C LYS A 228 -6.57 22.53 -2.74
N VAL A 229 -5.26 22.37 -2.92
CA VAL A 229 -4.28 23.45 -2.77
C VAL A 229 -4.60 24.59 -3.76
N GLU A 230 -4.84 24.25 -5.02
CA GLU A 230 -5.11 25.26 -6.06
C GLU A 230 -6.46 25.98 -5.86
N PHE A 231 -7.53 25.23 -5.57
CA PHE A 231 -8.87 25.79 -5.43
C PHE A 231 -9.09 26.61 -4.16
N ASN A 232 -8.36 26.31 -3.08
CA ASN A 232 -8.62 26.93 -1.77
C ASN A 232 -7.47 27.82 -1.30
N ASP A 233 -6.54 28.18 -2.17
CA ASP A 233 -5.34 28.96 -1.80
C ASP A 233 -4.63 28.35 -0.57
N GLY A 234 -4.45 27.03 -0.61
CA GLY A 234 -3.80 26.29 0.45
C GLY A 234 -2.37 25.94 0.10
N PHE A 235 -1.78 25.08 0.92
CA PHE A 235 -0.44 24.53 0.68
C PHE A 235 -0.36 23.06 1.12
N ALA A 236 0.70 22.39 0.69
CA ALA A 236 1.00 21.02 1.09
C ALA A 236 2.49 20.81 1.28
N PHE A 237 2.88 20.04 2.28
CA PHE A 237 4.24 19.56 2.42
C PHE A 237 4.51 18.49 1.36
N VAL A 238 5.59 18.64 0.62
CA VAL A 238 5.96 17.75 -0.48
C VAL A 238 7.48 17.57 -0.53
N ASP A 239 7.92 16.48 -1.14
CA ASP A 239 9.29 16.38 -1.58
C ASP A 239 9.52 17.38 -2.72
N ARG A 240 10.64 18.09 -2.70
CA ARG A 240 10.94 19.18 -3.65
C ARG A 240 10.99 18.71 -5.10
N ASP A 241 11.35 17.48 -5.34
CA ASP A 241 11.48 16.92 -6.68
C ASP A 241 10.16 16.35 -7.22
N TYR A 242 9.07 16.37 -6.40
CA TYR A 242 7.81 15.73 -6.77
C TYR A 242 7.08 16.40 -7.92
N PHE A 243 7.15 17.73 -7.99
CA PHE A 243 6.39 18.48 -8.99
C PHE A 243 7.27 19.02 -10.12
N TYR A 244 6.78 18.84 -11.34
CA TYR A 244 7.35 19.51 -12.50
C TYR A 244 6.89 20.99 -12.55
N ARG A 245 7.70 21.84 -13.18
CA ARG A 245 7.50 23.29 -13.31
C ARG A 245 6.12 23.77 -13.79
N ASN A 246 5.27 22.90 -14.32
CA ASN A 246 3.96 23.27 -14.86
C ASN A 246 2.78 23.04 -13.89
N ASP A 247 3.00 22.41 -12.74
CA ASP A 247 1.90 21.97 -11.85
C ASP A 247 1.63 22.91 -10.66
N GLY A 248 2.37 24.00 -10.51
CA GLY A 248 2.35 24.89 -9.35
C GLY A 248 3.78 25.30 -9.00
N GLU A 249 3.98 25.82 -7.81
CA GLU A 249 5.29 26.26 -7.33
C GLU A 249 5.65 25.53 -6.04
N ILE A 250 6.95 25.18 -5.90
CA ILE A 250 7.49 24.70 -4.65
C ILE A 250 8.31 25.81 -4.02
N ARG A 251 8.05 26.09 -2.75
CA ARG A 251 8.72 27.12 -1.98
C ARG A 251 9.41 26.52 -0.76
N ASP A 252 10.41 27.22 -0.27
CA ASP A 252 11.17 26.85 0.89
C ASP A 252 10.52 27.37 2.16
N LEU A 253 10.69 26.63 3.22
CA LEU A 253 10.28 27.02 4.55
C LEU A 253 11.46 27.63 5.28
N LYS A 254 11.28 28.81 5.86
CA LYS A 254 12.27 29.43 6.71
C LYS A 254 12.45 28.64 7.98
N ASP A 255 13.70 28.44 8.38
CA ASP A 255 14.07 27.70 9.59
C ASP A 255 13.60 26.22 9.62
N TYR A 256 13.46 25.62 8.41
CA TYR A 256 13.01 24.23 8.27
C TYR A 256 13.82 23.47 7.22
N GLU A 257 14.85 22.79 7.68
CA GLU A 257 15.69 21.94 6.83
C GLU A 257 15.46 20.47 7.18
N LYS A 258 14.33 19.92 6.76
CA LYS A 258 14.07 18.50 6.91
C LYS A 258 14.08 17.76 5.58
N GLU A 259 14.38 16.49 5.69
CA GLU A 259 14.48 15.59 4.55
C GLU A 259 13.52 14.42 4.73
N CYS A 260 12.77 14.10 3.68
CA CYS A 260 12.09 12.83 3.60
C CYS A 260 13.05 11.76 3.06
N VAL A 261 13.00 10.58 3.67
CA VAL A 261 13.93 9.49 3.35
C VAL A 261 13.21 8.42 2.56
N LEU A 262 13.55 8.28 1.30
CA LEU A 262 13.10 7.15 0.49
C LEU A 262 13.88 5.89 0.89
N LYS A 263 13.18 4.79 1.12
CA LYS A 263 13.77 3.52 1.57
C LYS A 263 13.38 2.36 0.67
N MET A 264 14.23 1.37 0.67
CA MET A 264 13.93 0.04 0.13
C MET A 264 13.62 -0.91 1.26
N TYR A 265 12.56 -1.68 1.10
CA TYR A 265 12.07 -2.69 2.04
C TYR A 265 12.09 -4.05 1.38
N TYR A 266 12.53 -5.07 2.10
CA TYR A 266 12.59 -6.46 1.63
C TYR A 266 12.53 -7.42 2.83
N LYS A 267 12.15 -8.67 2.58
CA LYS A 267 12.15 -9.70 3.63
C LYS A 267 13.57 -10.07 4.03
N ALA A 268 13.83 -10.27 5.33
CA ALA A 268 15.14 -10.68 5.85
C ALA A 268 15.67 -11.99 5.23
N ASP A 269 14.77 -12.88 4.85
CA ASP A 269 15.07 -14.14 4.18
C ASP A 269 15.00 -14.07 2.64
N CYS A 270 14.99 -12.86 2.07
CA CYS A 270 15.13 -12.67 0.63
C CYS A 270 16.52 -13.17 0.20
N ASN A 271 16.55 -14.24 -0.59
CA ASN A 271 17.78 -14.88 -1.05
C ASN A 271 18.11 -14.59 -2.52
N LYS A 272 17.38 -13.67 -3.16
CA LYS A 272 17.61 -13.28 -4.55
C LYS A 272 18.84 -12.37 -4.63
N LYS A 273 19.98 -12.91 -5.09
CA LYS A 273 21.20 -12.14 -5.33
C LYS A 273 20.95 -10.94 -6.24
N THR A 274 20.12 -11.11 -7.28
CA THR A 274 19.71 -10.07 -8.21
C THR A 274 18.98 -8.89 -7.54
N ALA A 275 18.17 -9.15 -6.51
CA ALA A 275 17.52 -8.09 -5.74
C ALA A 275 18.57 -7.22 -5.02
N PHE A 276 19.57 -7.84 -4.40
CA PHE A 276 20.63 -7.11 -3.70
C PHE A 276 21.53 -6.33 -4.64
N GLU A 277 21.86 -6.89 -5.80
CA GLU A 277 22.65 -6.20 -6.84
C GLU A 277 21.88 -5.00 -7.40
N PHE A 278 20.60 -5.16 -7.71
CA PHE A 278 19.72 -4.07 -8.15
C PHE A 278 19.61 -2.96 -7.09
N MET A 279 19.32 -3.33 -5.85
CA MET A 279 19.22 -2.36 -4.74
C MET A 279 20.51 -1.61 -4.50
N LYS A 280 21.66 -2.32 -4.58
CA LYS A 280 22.99 -1.71 -4.43
C LYS A 280 23.23 -0.67 -5.53
N LYS A 281 22.96 -1.05 -6.79
CA LYS A 281 23.20 -0.18 -7.94
C LYS A 281 22.27 1.03 -7.91
N LEU A 282 21.00 0.83 -7.60
CA LEU A 282 20.04 1.92 -7.45
C LEU A 282 20.50 2.94 -6.40
N ARG A 283 21.04 2.47 -5.27
CA ARG A 283 21.58 3.34 -4.22
C ARG A 283 22.85 4.10 -4.63
N GLU A 284 23.67 3.51 -5.50
CA GLU A 284 24.87 4.16 -6.01
C GLU A 284 24.55 5.32 -6.96
N GLU A 285 23.53 5.15 -7.80
CA GLU A 285 23.11 6.13 -8.81
C GLU A 285 22.21 7.24 -8.25
N LEU A 286 21.63 7.04 -7.07
CA LEU A 286 20.75 8.00 -6.40
C LEU A 286 21.44 8.82 -5.29
N LYS A 287 22.74 8.67 -5.13
CA LYS A 287 23.56 9.50 -4.25
C LYS A 287 24.02 10.76 -4.97
#